data_8edee83434fad70c921550b9688c175f
#
_entry.id   8edee83434fad70c921550b9688c175f
#
_cell.length_a   1.000
_cell.length_b   1.000
_cell.length_c   1.000
_cell.angle_alpha   90.00
_cell.angle_beta   90.00
_cell.angle_gamma   90.00
#
_symmetry.space_group_name_H-M   'P 1'
#
loop_
_entity.id
_entity.type
_entity.pdbx_description
1 polymer ?
#
loop_
_entity_poly.entity_id
_entity_poly.type
_entity_poly.pdbx_seq_one_letter_code
_entity_poly.pdbx_strand_id
1 'polypeptide(L)'
;MPKGTFRFYEELNDFLPKHKRKTDFEVRFQGKRSIKDIIEALGVPHTEIDLILVNGNSVDFNYILQDEDRVSVYPVFESLNITNVTRLRKIPLRRNKFIADINLGDIVKYMRVLGFDLYYDPLLSIREIIELSKRENRIILTKSRKLLKFKEVSHGIFIRPGTTPEQIRRILDYLDIQDNIKPFSRCLRCNTVLNVVPKENILDRIPPRTKKFCDEYVQCPSCNKIYLKGIQSEMAGSLIGPALSCVA
;
A
#
# COMPACT_ATOMS: atom_id res chain seq x y z
N MET A 1 0.80 29.53 26.13
CA MET A 1 0.89 28.92 24.81
C MET A 1 0.02 27.67 24.84
N PRO A 2 -1.02 27.57 24.02
CA PRO A 2 -1.93 26.44 24.04
C PRO A 2 -1.17 25.15 23.76
N LYS A 3 -1.62 24.04 24.38
CA LYS A 3 -1.03 22.72 24.28
C LYS A 3 -2.11 21.65 24.13
N GLY A 4 -1.77 20.53 23.53
CA GLY A 4 -2.60 19.34 23.47
C GLY A 4 -1.79 18.11 23.83
N THR A 5 -2.43 17.09 24.38
CA THR A 5 -1.79 15.81 24.70
C THR A 5 -2.08 14.82 23.60
N PHE A 6 -1.03 14.27 23.00
CA PHE A 6 -1.12 13.33 21.87
C PHE A 6 -0.67 11.94 22.25
N ARG A 7 -1.37 10.93 21.73
CA ARG A 7 -0.99 9.53 21.76
C ARG A 7 -1.21 8.89 20.40
N PHE A 8 -0.19 8.19 19.90
CA PHE A 8 -0.27 7.43 18.67
C PHE A 8 -0.25 5.93 18.97
N TYR A 9 -1.03 5.19 18.21
CA TYR A 9 -1.20 3.76 18.43
C TYR A 9 -0.50 2.93 17.33
N GLU A 10 -0.17 1.69 17.68
CA GLU A 10 0.42 0.65 16.84
C GLU A 10 1.56 1.18 15.94
N GLU A 11 1.52 0.88 14.66
CA GLU A 11 2.55 1.20 13.68
C GLU A 11 2.73 2.71 13.41
N LEU A 12 1.79 3.56 13.81
CA LEU A 12 1.99 5.01 13.74
C LEU A 12 3.18 5.48 14.59
N ASN A 13 3.53 4.70 15.61
CA ASN A 13 4.71 4.96 16.43
C ASN A 13 6.02 4.87 15.66
N ASP A 14 6.08 4.16 14.52
CA ASP A 14 7.27 4.06 13.68
C ASP A 14 7.67 5.39 13.05
N PHE A 15 6.72 6.31 12.91
CA PHE A 15 6.96 7.65 12.39
C PHE A 15 7.53 8.61 13.46
N LEU A 16 7.41 8.26 14.74
CA LEU A 16 7.77 9.12 15.86
C LEU A 16 9.20 8.88 16.36
N PRO A 17 9.86 9.89 16.94
CA PRO A 17 11.09 9.72 17.71
C PRO A 17 10.90 8.72 18.87
N LYS A 18 11.93 7.98 19.23
CA LYS A 18 11.86 6.93 20.27
C LYS A 18 11.21 7.36 21.57
N HIS A 19 11.53 8.58 22.06
CA HIS A 19 11.02 9.10 23.33
C HIS A 19 9.53 9.49 23.32
N LYS A 20 8.87 9.53 22.14
CA LYS A 20 7.45 9.81 21.97
C LYS A 20 6.60 8.59 21.63
N ARG A 21 7.23 7.41 21.50
CA ARG A 21 6.54 6.19 21.09
C ARG A 21 5.78 5.57 22.26
N LYS A 22 4.55 5.12 21.98
CA LYS A 22 3.68 4.37 22.93
C LYS A 22 3.43 5.10 24.25
N THR A 23 3.56 6.43 24.27
CA THR A 23 3.37 7.28 25.44
C THR A 23 2.55 8.50 25.09
N ASP A 24 1.92 9.09 26.09
CA ASP A 24 1.29 10.41 25.97
C ASP A 24 2.39 11.48 26.02
N PHE A 25 2.29 12.50 25.13
CA PHE A 25 3.23 13.61 25.14
C PHE A 25 2.54 14.91 24.76
N GLU A 26 3.03 16.02 25.32
CA GLU A 26 2.49 17.34 25.03
C GLU A 26 3.04 17.90 23.72
N VAL A 27 2.16 18.60 22.99
CA VAL A 27 2.48 19.37 21.79
C VAL A 27 1.98 20.80 21.99
N ARG A 28 2.90 21.75 21.98
CA ARG A 28 2.56 23.18 22.03
C ARG A 28 2.35 23.71 20.61
N PHE A 29 1.35 24.55 20.42
CA PHE A 29 1.04 25.10 19.11
C PHE A 29 0.72 26.60 19.18
N GLN A 30 0.80 27.27 18.03
CA GLN A 30 0.49 28.71 17.91
C GLN A 30 -0.59 28.89 16.85
N GLY A 31 -1.52 29.79 17.15
CA GLY A 31 -2.62 30.13 16.25
C GLY A 31 -3.63 28.99 16.05
N LYS A 32 -4.52 29.16 15.11
CA LYS A 32 -5.51 28.14 14.71
C LYS A 32 -4.86 27.14 13.79
N ARG A 33 -4.63 25.93 14.26
CA ARG A 33 -4.05 24.84 13.48
C ARG A 33 -5.01 23.67 13.35
N SER A 34 -5.09 23.09 12.15
CA SER A 34 -5.83 21.86 11.96
C SER A 34 -5.09 20.70 12.64
N ILE A 35 -5.86 19.71 13.09
CA ILE A 35 -5.27 18.51 13.69
C ILE A 35 -4.40 17.77 12.67
N LYS A 36 -4.75 17.81 11.37
CA LYS A 36 -3.94 17.30 10.27
C LYS A 36 -2.54 17.91 10.25
N ASP A 37 -2.46 19.25 10.26
CA ASP A 37 -1.18 19.96 10.17
C ASP A 37 -0.24 19.61 11.34
N ILE A 38 -0.81 19.46 12.54
CA ILE A 38 -0.04 19.10 13.74
C ILE A 38 0.47 17.66 13.64
N ILE A 39 -0.38 16.71 13.24
CA ILE A 39 0.01 15.31 13.09
C ILE A 39 1.10 15.15 12.03
N GLU A 40 0.96 15.84 10.89
CA GLU A 40 1.98 15.82 9.83
C GLU A 40 3.29 16.48 10.24
N ALA A 41 3.23 17.54 11.04
CA ALA A 41 4.41 18.17 11.63
C ALA A 41 5.16 17.22 12.57
N LEU A 42 4.43 16.34 13.28
CA LEU A 42 5.02 15.30 14.14
C LEU A 42 5.67 14.16 13.32
N GLY A 43 5.45 14.10 12.02
CA GLY A 43 6.08 13.14 11.12
C GLY A 43 5.15 12.06 10.57
N VAL A 44 3.91 11.98 11.05
CA VAL A 44 2.94 10.96 10.65
C VAL A 44 2.16 11.44 9.42
N PRO A 45 2.18 10.72 8.29
CA PRO A 45 1.37 11.05 7.12
C PRO A 45 -0.12 10.81 7.40
N HIS A 46 -0.97 11.72 6.97
CA HIS A 46 -2.42 11.58 7.13
C HIS A 46 -3.00 10.33 6.42
N THR A 47 -2.33 9.83 5.39
CA THR A 47 -2.73 8.62 4.66
C THR A 47 -2.62 7.33 5.47
N GLU A 48 -1.84 7.32 6.55
CA GLU A 48 -1.64 6.19 7.47
C GLU A 48 -2.66 6.19 8.62
N ILE A 49 -3.57 7.19 8.66
CA ILE A 49 -4.50 7.39 9.78
C ILE A 49 -5.92 7.05 9.33
N ASP A 50 -6.64 6.30 10.15
CA ASP A 50 -8.02 5.93 9.88
C ASP A 50 -9.03 6.45 10.93
N LEU A 51 -8.54 6.77 12.13
CA LEU A 51 -9.38 7.35 13.18
C LEU A 51 -8.60 8.36 14.03
N ILE A 52 -9.23 9.49 14.31
CA ILE A 52 -8.75 10.47 15.28
C ILE A 52 -9.86 10.70 16.31
N LEU A 53 -9.52 10.53 17.58
CA LEU A 53 -10.39 10.90 18.68
C LEU A 53 -9.82 12.12 19.41
N VAL A 54 -10.66 13.12 19.62
CA VAL A 54 -10.36 14.27 20.48
C VAL A 54 -11.32 14.23 21.66
N ASN A 55 -10.79 14.15 22.87
CA ASN A 55 -11.56 14.03 24.10
C ASN A 55 -12.62 12.88 24.02
N GLY A 56 -12.24 11.77 23.36
CA GLY A 56 -13.10 10.61 23.15
C GLY A 56 -14.07 10.69 21.96
N ASN A 57 -14.16 11.83 21.28
CA ASN A 57 -15.06 12.04 20.16
C ASN A 57 -14.31 11.95 18.81
N SER A 58 -14.88 11.25 17.83
CA SER A 58 -14.31 11.17 16.49
C SER A 58 -14.40 12.53 15.76
N VAL A 59 -13.28 12.95 15.18
CA VAL A 59 -13.18 14.20 14.42
C VAL A 59 -12.60 13.94 13.03
N ASP A 60 -12.77 14.92 12.12
CA ASP A 60 -12.12 14.91 10.81
C ASP A 60 -10.77 15.67 10.83
N PHE A 61 -10.06 15.65 9.71
CA PHE A 61 -8.76 16.32 9.55
C PHE A 61 -8.81 17.84 9.67
N ASN A 62 -9.99 18.47 9.52
CA ASN A 62 -10.15 19.92 9.58
C ASN A 62 -10.40 20.41 11.01
N TYR A 63 -10.53 19.51 11.99
CA TYR A 63 -10.71 19.90 13.38
C TYR A 63 -9.60 20.86 13.82
N ILE A 64 -9.99 21.99 14.38
CA ILE A 64 -9.06 23.00 14.90
C ILE A 64 -8.76 22.67 16.36
N LEU A 65 -7.51 22.33 16.63
CA LEU A 65 -7.05 21.93 17.97
C LEU A 65 -7.29 23.06 18.99
N GLN A 66 -7.85 22.70 20.14
CA GLN A 66 -8.10 23.59 21.29
C GLN A 66 -7.05 23.35 22.39
N ASP A 67 -6.95 24.30 23.32
CA ASP A 67 -6.08 24.14 24.49
C ASP A 67 -6.56 22.98 25.35
N GLU A 68 -5.62 22.20 25.90
CA GLU A 68 -5.84 21.01 26.74
C GLU A 68 -6.55 19.82 26.01
N ASP A 69 -6.70 19.83 24.67
CA ASP A 69 -7.26 18.70 23.95
C ASP A 69 -6.42 17.44 24.13
N ARG A 70 -7.10 16.31 24.35
CA ARG A 70 -6.51 14.97 24.39
C ARG A 70 -6.77 14.24 23.09
N VAL A 71 -5.73 14.00 22.30
CA VAL A 71 -5.78 13.47 20.95
C VAL A 71 -5.25 12.03 20.90
N SER A 72 -6.08 11.11 20.47
CA SER A 72 -5.72 9.71 20.19
C SER A 72 -5.76 9.44 18.68
N VAL A 73 -4.65 8.98 18.11
CA VAL A 73 -4.49 8.78 16.67
C VAL A 73 -4.26 7.31 16.38
N TYR A 74 -5.12 6.71 15.55
CA TYR A 74 -5.12 5.30 15.25
C TYR A 74 -4.79 5.05 13.77
N PRO A 75 -4.03 3.97 13.48
CA PRO A 75 -3.76 3.53 12.11
C PRO A 75 -5.01 2.96 11.45
N VAL A 76 -4.84 2.47 10.22
CA VAL A 76 -5.89 1.72 9.53
C VAL A 76 -6.23 0.44 10.31
N PHE A 77 -7.50 0.18 10.48
CA PHE A 77 -8.00 -1.03 11.13
C PHE A 77 -8.20 -2.14 10.08
N GLU A 78 -7.41 -3.22 10.19
CA GLU A 78 -7.42 -4.33 9.24
C GLU A 78 -8.68 -5.20 9.34
N SER A 79 -9.11 -5.51 10.57
CA SER A 79 -10.20 -6.44 10.86
C SER A 79 -11.47 -5.80 11.41
N LEU A 80 -11.42 -4.52 11.77
CA LEU A 80 -12.57 -3.84 12.38
C LEU A 80 -13.23 -2.88 11.38
N ASN A 81 -14.52 -3.06 11.13
CA ASN A 81 -15.28 -2.10 10.32
C ASN A 81 -15.63 -0.87 11.17
N ILE A 82 -14.84 0.19 11.01
CA ILE A 82 -15.02 1.46 11.73
C ILE A 82 -15.75 2.52 10.90
N THR A 83 -16.38 2.16 9.79
CA THR A 83 -17.06 3.12 8.89
C THR A 83 -18.10 3.98 9.61
N ASN A 84 -18.73 3.45 10.65
CA ASN A 84 -19.71 4.19 11.46
C ASN A 84 -19.07 5.11 12.52
N VAL A 85 -17.77 4.97 12.77
CA VAL A 85 -17.04 5.69 13.81
C VAL A 85 -16.11 6.73 13.21
N THR A 86 -15.39 6.37 12.13
CA THR A 86 -14.44 7.29 11.50
C THR A 86 -15.13 8.40 10.71
N ARG A 87 -14.61 9.63 10.83
CA ARG A 87 -15.01 10.79 10.01
C ARG A 87 -13.98 11.14 8.96
N LEU A 88 -12.90 10.37 8.84
CA LEU A 88 -11.78 10.68 7.95
C LEU A 88 -12.01 10.23 6.51
N ARG A 89 -12.74 9.13 6.28
CA ARG A 89 -12.93 8.54 4.95
C ARG A 89 -14.35 8.09 4.73
N LYS A 90 -14.89 8.44 3.55
CA LYS A 90 -16.24 8.02 3.12
C LYS A 90 -16.25 6.66 2.41
N ILE A 91 -15.10 6.16 1.97
CA ILE A 91 -14.96 4.94 1.16
C ILE A 91 -13.82 4.09 1.70
N PRO A 92 -14.03 2.79 1.96
CA PRO A 92 -12.97 1.87 2.39
C PRO A 92 -11.84 1.77 1.35
N LEU A 93 -10.60 1.55 1.85
CA LEU A 93 -9.39 1.42 1.03
C LEU A 93 -9.32 0.15 0.15
N ARG A 94 -10.36 -0.66 0.08
CA ARG A 94 -10.41 -1.93 -0.68
C ARG A 94 -10.25 -1.70 -2.18
N ARG A 95 -9.05 -1.31 -2.61
CA ARG A 95 -8.70 -1.11 -4.02
C ARG A 95 -7.47 -1.92 -4.36
N ASN A 96 -7.55 -2.65 -5.47
CA ASN A 96 -6.49 -3.55 -5.94
C ASN A 96 -5.63 -2.90 -7.04
N LYS A 97 -5.60 -1.56 -7.11
CA LYS A 97 -4.78 -0.81 -8.07
C LYS A 97 -3.75 0.03 -7.35
N PHE A 98 -2.51 -0.13 -7.73
CA PHE A 98 -1.37 0.51 -7.09
C PHE A 98 -0.55 1.34 -8.08
N ILE A 99 0.20 2.29 -7.54
CA ILE A 99 1.29 2.97 -8.22
C ILE A 99 2.48 3.04 -7.28
N ALA A 100 3.66 2.67 -7.75
CA ALA A 100 4.88 2.68 -6.95
C ALA A 100 5.83 3.80 -7.37
N ASP A 101 6.55 4.36 -6.40
CA ASP A 101 7.66 5.28 -6.68
C ASP A 101 8.92 4.51 -7.15
N ILE A 102 9.94 5.26 -7.60
CA ILE A 102 11.16 4.74 -8.22
C ILE A 102 11.91 3.70 -7.37
N ASN A 103 11.82 3.76 -6.05
CA ASN A 103 12.63 2.94 -5.13
C ASN A 103 12.00 1.59 -4.77
N LEU A 104 10.99 1.13 -5.51
CA LEU A 104 10.19 -0.05 -5.19
C LEU A 104 10.21 -1.13 -6.27
N GLY A 105 11.22 -1.16 -7.14
CA GLY A 105 11.29 -2.10 -8.28
C GLY A 105 11.07 -3.57 -7.92
N ASP A 106 11.62 -4.05 -6.77
CA ASP A 106 11.41 -5.42 -6.33
C ASP A 106 9.94 -5.66 -5.91
N ILE A 107 9.36 -4.77 -5.14
CA ILE A 107 7.94 -4.85 -4.75
C ILE A 107 7.04 -4.89 -5.99
N VAL A 108 7.35 -4.05 -6.99
CA VAL A 108 6.62 -4.03 -8.26
C VAL A 108 6.58 -5.42 -8.91
N LYS A 109 7.75 -6.06 -9.02
CA LYS A 109 7.87 -7.39 -9.62
C LYS A 109 7.01 -8.41 -8.87
N TYR A 110 7.12 -8.47 -7.55
CA TYR A 110 6.40 -9.43 -6.74
C TYR A 110 4.88 -9.18 -6.71
N MET A 111 4.44 -7.94 -6.58
CA MET A 111 3.02 -7.59 -6.61
C MET A 111 2.38 -7.96 -7.96
N ARG A 112 3.11 -7.79 -9.07
CA ARG A 112 2.66 -8.25 -10.41
C ARG A 112 2.65 -9.77 -10.53
N VAL A 113 3.59 -10.49 -9.90
CA VAL A 113 3.57 -11.97 -9.80
C VAL A 113 2.30 -12.43 -9.12
N LEU A 114 1.87 -11.75 -8.04
CA LEU A 114 0.63 -12.02 -7.31
C LEU A 114 -0.64 -11.62 -8.08
N GLY A 115 -0.49 -10.94 -9.22
CA GLY A 115 -1.61 -10.55 -10.09
C GLY A 115 -2.20 -9.17 -9.78
N PHE A 116 -1.58 -8.39 -8.90
CA PHE A 116 -2.07 -7.04 -8.60
C PHE A 116 -1.73 -6.04 -9.71
N ASP A 117 -2.68 -5.12 -9.96
CA ASP A 117 -2.49 -4.01 -10.86
C ASP A 117 -1.57 -2.97 -10.23
N LEU A 118 -0.28 -3.02 -10.55
CA LEU A 118 0.70 -2.09 -10.05
C LEU A 118 1.38 -1.35 -11.21
N TYR A 119 1.07 -0.07 -11.36
CA TYR A 119 1.74 0.82 -12.30
C TYR A 119 3.12 1.24 -11.78
N TYR A 120 4.11 1.22 -12.63
CA TYR A 120 5.47 1.63 -12.31
C TYR A 120 6.18 2.16 -13.55
N ASP A 121 6.69 3.37 -13.43
CA ASP A 121 7.60 3.97 -14.39
C ASP A 121 8.66 4.77 -13.59
N PRO A 122 9.96 4.42 -13.72
CA PRO A 122 11.01 5.06 -12.97
C PRO A 122 11.27 6.52 -13.38
N LEU A 123 10.70 6.98 -14.48
CA LEU A 123 10.87 8.34 -14.99
C LEU A 123 9.82 9.32 -14.46
N LEU A 124 8.75 8.82 -13.79
CA LEU A 124 7.71 9.68 -13.26
C LEU A 124 8.20 10.59 -12.13
N SER A 125 7.88 11.85 -12.25
CA SER A 125 7.99 12.80 -11.16
C SER A 125 6.96 12.55 -10.06
N ILE A 126 7.19 13.10 -8.87
CA ILE A 126 6.23 13.02 -7.75
C ILE A 126 4.86 13.57 -8.15
N ARG A 127 4.79 14.65 -8.92
CA ARG A 127 3.53 15.25 -9.39
C ARG A 127 2.76 14.30 -10.29
N GLU A 128 3.42 13.70 -11.26
CA GLU A 128 2.80 12.73 -12.17
C GLU A 128 2.29 11.49 -11.42
N ILE A 129 3.03 11.00 -10.41
CA ILE A 129 2.56 9.90 -9.54
C ILE A 129 1.26 10.29 -8.85
N ILE A 130 1.18 11.51 -8.28
CA ILE A 130 0.00 12.00 -7.58
C ILE A 130 -1.18 12.17 -8.55
N GLU A 131 -0.97 12.76 -9.71
CA GLU A 131 -1.99 12.96 -10.74
C GLU A 131 -2.54 11.62 -11.24
N LEU A 132 -1.66 10.67 -11.54
CA LEU A 132 -2.04 9.33 -11.99
C LEU A 132 -2.79 8.56 -10.91
N SER A 133 -2.34 8.66 -9.65
CA SER A 133 -3.03 8.08 -8.50
C SER A 133 -4.46 8.59 -8.39
N LYS A 134 -4.68 9.89 -8.52
CA LYS A 134 -6.02 10.50 -8.51
C LYS A 134 -6.88 10.07 -9.68
N ARG A 135 -6.35 10.20 -10.91
CA ARG A 135 -7.07 9.90 -12.14
C ARG A 135 -7.55 8.46 -12.21
N GLU A 136 -6.70 7.52 -11.78
CA GLU A 136 -6.99 6.10 -11.88
C GLU A 136 -7.38 5.46 -10.54
N ASN A 137 -7.49 6.27 -9.49
CA ASN A 137 -7.80 5.81 -8.14
C ASN A 137 -6.82 4.72 -7.63
N ARG A 138 -5.50 4.94 -7.80
CA ARG A 138 -4.45 4.03 -7.37
C ARG A 138 -3.93 4.38 -5.99
N ILE A 139 -3.63 3.37 -5.18
CA ILE A 139 -2.94 3.52 -3.90
C ILE A 139 -1.45 3.75 -4.18
N ILE A 140 -0.88 4.81 -3.65
CA ILE A 140 0.55 5.10 -3.78
C ILE A 140 1.33 4.23 -2.80
N LEU A 141 2.28 3.44 -3.31
CA LEU A 141 3.28 2.74 -2.50
C LEU A 141 4.59 3.53 -2.56
N THR A 142 5.15 3.91 -1.41
CA THR A 142 6.35 4.74 -1.37
C THR A 142 7.17 4.57 -0.10
N LYS A 143 8.49 4.75 -0.20
CA LYS A 143 9.41 4.93 0.94
C LYS A 143 9.56 6.39 1.34
N SER A 144 8.92 7.32 0.65
CA SER A 144 8.98 8.75 0.91
C SER A 144 7.82 9.24 1.76
N ARG A 145 8.08 9.52 3.04
CA ARG A 145 7.08 10.17 3.93
C ARG A 145 6.63 11.53 3.38
N LYS A 146 7.52 12.24 2.68
CA LYS A 146 7.23 13.54 2.08
C LYS A 146 6.14 13.43 1.01
N LEU A 147 6.19 12.40 0.16
CA LEU A 147 5.19 12.16 -0.88
C LEU A 147 3.80 11.95 -0.28
N LEU A 148 3.69 11.20 0.80
CA LEU A 148 2.41 10.90 1.45
C LEU A 148 1.78 12.11 2.18
N LYS A 149 2.54 13.17 2.42
CA LYS A 149 2.04 14.40 3.06
C LYS A 149 1.49 15.43 2.08
N PHE A 150 1.62 15.22 0.77
CA PHE A 150 0.97 16.12 -0.19
C PHE A 150 -0.54 16.09 0.01
N LYS A 151 -1.16 17.28 0.07
CA LYS A 151 -2.59 17.45 0.32
C LYS A 151 -3.47 16.70 -0.70
N GLU A 152 -2.95 16.55 -1.90
CA GLU A 152 -3.58 15.87 -3.01
C GLU A 152 -3.58 14.34 -2.89
N VAL A 153 -2.74 13.76 -2.05
CA VAL A 153 -2.66 12.30 -1.84
C VAL A 153 -3.76 11.89 -0.88
N SER A 154 -4.74 11.17 -1.38
CA SER A 154 -5.84 10.64 -0.57
C SER A 154 -5.57 9.21 -0.06
N HIS A 155 -4.78 8.42 -0.81
CA HIS A 155 -4.52 7.02 -0.53
C HIS A 155 -3.06 6.68 -0.79
N GLY A 156 -2.35 6.26 0.23
CA GLY A 156 -0.95 5.87 0.10
C GLY A 156 -0.49 5.06 1.30
N ILE A 157 0.49 4.20 1.08
CA ILE A 157 1.07 3.32 2.09
C ILE A 157 2.57 3.59 2.15
N PHE A 158 3.05 3.84 3.34
CA PHE A 158 4.48 3.95 3.60
C PHE A 158 5.11 2.55 3.68
N ILE A 159 6.05 2.28 2.78
CA ILE A 159 6.79 1.02 2.78
C ILE A 159 7.90 1.07 3.82
N ARG A 160 7.68 0.39 4.93
CA ARG A 160 8.61 0.32 6.05
C ARG A 160 9.85 -0.50 5.69
N PRO A 161 11.01 -0.27 6.34
CA PRO A 161 12.19 -1.11 6.18
C PRO A 161 11.87 -2.59 6.47
N GLY A 162 12.53 -3.47 5.73
CA GLY A 162 12.36 -4.92 5.84
C GLY A 162 12.72 -5.61 4.53
N THR A 163 12.68 -6.93 4.52
CA THR A 163 12.82 -7.72 3.29
C THR A 163 11.62 -7.54 2.37
N THR A 164 11.79 -7.75 1.08
CA THR A 164 10.69 -7.61 0.11
C THR A 164 9.49 -8.49 0.44
N PRO A 165 9.63 -9.78 0.83
CA PRO A 165 8.51 -10.60 1.27
C PRO A 165 7.75 -10.03 2.48
N GLU A 166 8.48 -9.54 3.50
CA GLU A 166 7.84 -8.89 4.66
C GLU A 166 7.07 -7.62 4.28
N GLN A 167 7.64 -6.81 3.38
CA GLN A 167 6.99 -5.60 2.90
C GLN A 167 5.69 -5.91 2.15
N ILE A 168 5.70 -6.94 1.31
CA ILE A 168 4.51 -7.40 0.58
C ILE A 168 3.46 -7.93 1.53
N ARG A 169 3.84 -8.79 2.48
CA ARG A 169 2.91 -9.31 3.47
C ARG A 169 2.20 -8.17 4.20
N ARG A 170 2.95 -7.18 4.69
CA ARG A 170 2.38 -6.00 5.34
C ARG A 170 1.41 -5.22 4.44
N ILE A 171 1.68 -5.11 3.13
CA ILE A 171 0.74 -4.47 2.20
C ILE A 171 -0.55 -5.29 2.08
N LEU A 172 -0.42 -6.61 1.95
CA LEU A 172 -1.56 -7.52 1.82
C LEU A 172 -2.43 -7.50 3.08
N ASP A 173 -1.79 -7.62 4.25
CA ASP A 173 -2.45 -7.60 5.55
C ASP A 173 -3.13 -6.24 5.79
N TYR A 174 -2.41 -5.15 5.56
CA TYR A 174 -2.91 -3.77 5.75
C TYR A 174 -4.15 -3.45 4.91
N LEU A 175 -4.32 -4.07 3.75
CA LEU A 175 -5.45 -3.84 2.85
C LEU A 175 -6.49 -4.97 2.89
N ASP A 176 -6.22 -6.06 3.61
CA ASP A 176 -7.06 -7.27 3.64
C ASP A 176 -7.39 -7.77 2.22
N ILE A 177 -6.33 -7.98 1.41
CA ILE A 177 -6.47 -8.33 -0.02
C ILE A 177 -5.84 -9.67 -0.40
N GLN A 178 -5.57 -10.53 0.57
CA GLN A 178 -5.00 -11.86 0.33
C GLN A 178 -5.87 -12.71 -0.61
N ASP A 179 -7.19 -12.64 -0.44
CA ASP A 179 -8.16 -13.36 -1.28
C ASP A 179 -8.18 -12.89 -2.74
N ASN A 180 -7.59 -11.74 -3.04
CA ASN A 180 -7.50 -11.18 -4.38
C ASN A 180 -6.27 -11.64 -5.16
N ILE A 181 -5.44 -12.50 -4.58
CA ILE A 181 -4.23 -13.02 -5.21
C ILE A 181 -4.61 -13.91 -6.40
N LYS A 182 -4.12 -13.57 -7.58
CA LYS A 182 -4.27 -14.31 -8.85
C LYS A 182 -2.92 -14.43 -9.53
N PRO A 183 -2.07 -15.37 -9.10
CA PRO A 183 -0.70 -15.48 -9.59
C PRO A 183 -0.64 -15.55 -11.12
N PHE A 184 0.33 -14.84 -11.70
CA PHE A 184 0.57 -14.81 -13.15
C PHE A 184 -0.64 -14.43 -14.00
N SER A 185 -1.54 -13.61 -13.47
CA SER A 185 -2.60 -12.99 -14.26
C SER A 185 -2.15 -11.71 -14.97
N ARG A 186 -0.95 -11.18 -14.62
CA ARG A 186 -0.40 -9.94 -15.20
C ARG A 186 1.03 -10.08 -15.67
N CYS A 187 1.36 -9.33 -16.72
CA CYS A 187 2.70 -9.24 -17.26
C CYS A 187 3.65 -8.53 -16.27
N LEU A 188 4.76 -9.18 -15.93
CA LEU A 188 5.75 -8.61 -14.99
C LEU A 188 6.42 -7.35 -15.55
N ARG A 189 6.47 -7.20 -16.88
CA ARG A 189 7.06 -6.04 -17.56
C ARG A 189 6.08 -4.88 -17.72
N CYS A 190 4.93 -5.13 -18.34
CA CYS A 190 4.00 -4.07 -18.75
C CYS A 190 2.75 -3.95 -17.88
N ASN A 191 2.58 -4.81 -16.87
CA ASN A 191 1.38 -4.83 -16.02
C ASN A 191 0.06 -5.19 -16.75
N THR A 192 0.10 -5.49 -18.03
CA THR A 192 -1.07 -5.89 -18.84
C THR A 192 -1.58 -7.26 -18.40
N VAL A 193 -2.88 -7.48 -18.42
CA VAL A 193 -3.50 -8.79 -18.18
C VAL A 193 -2.99 -9.79 -19.21
N LEU A 194 -2.64 -10.99 -18.76
CA LEU A 194 -2.12 -12.06 -19.59
C LEU A 194 -3.26 -12.88 -20.17
N ASN A 195 -3.10 -13.33 -21.44
CA ASN A 195 -4.04 -14.21 -22.10
C ASN A 195 -3.48 -15.64 -22.10
N VAL A 196 -4.35 -16.63 -21.90
CA VAL A 196 -4.00 -18.04 -22.11
C VAL A 196 -3.69 -18.25 -23.60
N VAL A 197 -2.63 -18.96 -23.90
CA VAL A 197 -2.22 -19.26 -25.27
C VAL A 197 -2.02 -20.78 -25.41
N PRO A 198 -2.60 -21.40 -26.45
CA PRO A 198 -2.35 -22.82 -26.77
C PRO A 198 -0.86 -23.08 -27.02
N LYS A 199 -0.36 -24.20 -26.49
CA LYS A 199 1.06 -24.60 -26.60
C LYS A 199 1.53 -24.65 -28.05
N GLU A 200 0.66 -25.11 -28.96
CA GLU A 200 0.91 -25.26 -30.39
C GLU A 200 1.28 -23.91 -31.04
N ASN A 201 0.69 -22.83 -30.58
CA ASN A 201 0.90 -21.49 -31.16
C ASN A 201 2.23 -20.82 -30.75
N ILE A 202 2.96 -21.46 -29.81
CA ILE A 202 4.17 -20.85 -29.23
C ILE A 202 5.36 -21.83 -29.22
N LEU A 203 5.23 -23.02 -29.85
CA LEU A 203 6.25 -24.07 -29.83
C LEU A 203 7.63 -23.58 -30.27
N ASP A 204 7.71 -22.75 -31.30
CA ASP A 204 8.97 -22.22 -31.84
C ASP A 204 9.65 -21.19 -30.90
N ARG A 205 8.91 -20.68 -29.95
CA ARG A 205 9.35 -19.61 -29.03
C ARG A 205 9.67 -20.12 -27.63
N ILE A 206 9.46 -21.42 -27.37
CA ILE A 206 9.66 -22.02 -26.03
C ILE A 206 10.93 -22.90 -26.09
N PRO A 207 11.82 -22.79 -25.06
CA PRO A 207 12.98 -23.68 -24.96
C PRO A 207 12.59 -25.16 -24.93
N PRO A 208 13.37 -26.06 -25.56
CA PRO A 208 13.02 -27.49 -25.65
C PRO A 208 12.81 -28.17 -24.29
N ARG A 209 13.57 -27.79 -23.27
CA ARG A 209 13.40 -28.30 -21.89
C ARG A 209 12.03 -27.94 -21.29
N THR A 210 11.55 -26.74 -21.53
CA THR A 210 10.29 -26.22 -21.00
C THR A 210 9.08 -26.92 -21.63
N LYS A 211 9.18 -27.32 -22.91
CA LYS A 211 8.11 -28.03 -23.63
C LYS A 211 7.68 -29.33 -22.93
N LYS A 212 8.62 -30.00 -22.24
CA LYS A 212 8.37 -31.30 -21.60
C LYS A 212 7.66 -31.24 -20.24
N PHE A 213 7.75 -30.08 -19.55
CA PHE A 213 7.34 -29.96 -18.16
C PHE A 213 6.15 -29.04 -17.92
N CYS A 214 5.64 -28.35 -18.95
CA CYS A 214 4.53 -27.41 -18.82
C CYS A 214 3.57 -27.53 -19.99
N ASP A 215 2.27 -27.49 -19.66
CA ASP A 215 1.19 -27.50 -20.62
C ASP A 215 0.37 -26.22 -20.65
N GLU A 216 0.47 -25.40 -19.59
CA GLU A 216 -0.25 -24.12 -19.52
C GLU A 216 0.69 -22.93 -19.71
N TYR A 217 0.37 -22.12 -20.70
CA TYR A 217 1.13 -20.92 -21.06
C TYR A 217 0.22 -19.71 -21.12
N VAL A 218 0.76 -18.57 -20.71
CA VAL A 218 0.10 -17.28 -20.84
C VAL A 218 1.02 -16.28 -21.52
N GLN A 219 0.45 -15.42 -22.36
CA GLN A 219 1.18 -14.44 -23.16
C GLN A 219 0.66 -13.04 -22.91
N CYS A 220 1.59 -12.08 -22.88
CA CYS A 220 1.24 -10.68 -22.81
C CYS A 220 0.82 -10.16 -24.19
N PRO A 221 -0.38 -9.61 -24.35
CA PRO A 221 -0.81 -9.07 -25.64
C PRO A 221 -0.05 -7.79 -26.03
N SER A 222 0.58 -7.09 -25.07
CA SER A 222 1.30 -5.83 -25.35
C SER A 222 2.77 -6.04 -25.72
N CYS A 223 3.50 -6.92 -25.02
CA CYS A 223 4.94 -7.13 -25.26
C CYS A 223 5.28 -8.54 -25.78
N ASN A 224 4.29 -9.37 -26.04
CA ASN A 224 4.41 -10.74 -26.54
C ASN A 224 5.25 -11.69 -25.66
N LYS A 225 5.58 -11.30 -24.42
CA LYS A 225 6.33 -12.15 -23.49
C LYS A 225 5.46 -13.32 -23.03
N ILE A 226 6.05 -14.53 -23.04
CA ILE A 226 5.40 -15.78 -22.63
C ILE A 226 5.81 -16.09 -21.19
N TYR A 227 4.87 -16.59 -20.40
CA TYR A 227 5.07 -17.05 -19.04
C TYR A 227 4.49 -18.46 -18.89
N LEU A 228 5.09 -19.24 -18.00
CA LEU A 228 4.66 -20.59 -17.65
C LEU A 228 3.74 -20.52 -16.44
N LYS A 229 2.56 -21.14 -16.54
CA LYS A 229 1.59 -21.15 -15.47
C LYS A 229 1.87 -22.32 -14.55
N GLY A 230 2.37 -22.67 -13.73
CA GLY A 230 2.61 -23.88 -12.93
C GLY A 230 3.89 -23.76 -12.11
N ILE A 231 5.06 -23.89 -12.73
CA ILE A 231 6.35 -23.81 -12.03
C ILE A 231 6.56 -22.47 -11.33
N GLN A 232 5.96 -21.42 -11.86
CA GLN A 232 6.08 -20.07 -11.31
C GLN A 232 5.08 -19.78 -10.18
N SER A 233 4.00 -20.57 -10.05
CA SER A 233 3.09 -20.48 -8.90
C SER A 233 3.74 -21.04 -7.62
N GLU A 234 4.57 -22.08 -7.74
CA GLU A 234 5.41 -22.60 -6.64
C GLU A 234 6.47 -21.57 -6.23
N MET A 235 7.05 -20.83 -7.20
CA MET A 235 7.95 -19.72 -6.90
C MET A 235 7.23 -18.56 -6.19
N ALA A 236 6.00 -18.25 -6.56
CA ALA A 236 5.20 -17.27 -5.82
C ALA A 236 4.95 -17.73 -4.38
N GLY A 237 4.63 -19.01 -4.16
CA GLY A 237 4.49 -19.62 -2.85
C GLY A 237 5.77 -19.58 -2.00
N SER A 238 6.91 -19.89 -2.59
CA SER A 238 8.21 -19.86 -1.90
C SER A 238 8.72 -18.44 -1.61
N LEU A 239 8.31 -17.44 -2.40
CA LEU A 239 8.74 -16.06 -2.25
C LEU A 239 8.02 -15.31 -1.13
N ILE A 240 6.81 -15.74 -0.75
CA ILE A 240 6.00 -15.07 0.27
C ILE A 240 5.96 -15.88 1.57
N GLY A 241 6.51 -17.11 1.56
CA GLY A 241 6.54 -18.00 2.71
C GLY A 241 5.14 -18.45 3.16
N PRO A 242 4.95 -18.88 4.42
CA PRO A 242 3.72 -19.49 4.93
C PRO A 242 2.43 -18.67 4.81
N ALA A 243 2.51 -17.40 4.39
CA ALA A 243 1.33 -16.55 4.18
C ALA A 243 0.41 -17.05 3.05
N LEU A 244 0.91 -17.93 2.15
CA LEU A 244 0.08 -18.59 1.12
C LEU A 244 -0.40 -20.00 1.52
N SER A 245 0.08 -20.56 2.63
CA SER A 245 -0.37 -21.87 3.11
C SER A 245 -1.77 -21.88 3.75
N CYS A 246 -2.42 -20.72 3.85
CA CYS A 246 -3.80 -20.59 4.32
C CYS A 246 -4.84 -20.48 3.19
N VAL A 247 -4.42 -20.60 1.92
CA VAL A 247 -5.33 -20.61 0.76
C VAL A 247 -5.13 -21.94 0.02
N ALA A 248 -5.55 -23.02 0.66
CA ALA A 248 -5.76 -24.34 0.07
C ALA A 248 -7.22 -24.73 0.25
#